data_5c49ade89c8571c8ae6292c44b6a114d
#
_entry.id   5c49ade89c8571c8ae6292c44b6a114d
#
_cell.length_a   1.000
_cell.length_b   1.000
_cell.length_c   1.000
_cell.angle_alpha   90.00
_cell.angle_beta   90.00
_cell.angle_gamma   90.00
#
_symmetry.space_group_name_H-M   'P 1'
#
loop_
_entity.id
_entity.type
_entity.pdbx_description
1 polymer ?
#
loop_
_entity_poly.entity_id
_entity_poly.type
_entity_poly.pdbx_seq_one_letter_code
_entity_poly.pdbx_strand_id
1 'polypeptide(L)'
;ITICAKYKVFNKNSIIALKTAFALNSIQNIQVSDLSNITTGNEMNLPLTDEGIIRCVIKKLPLNVGIYTYNIMVRNINDDIIDYLTEAGRLDVIEGDYFGTGKITLSDRIIMMEHKWAISGDE
;
A
#
# COMPACT_ATOMS: atom_id res chain seq x y z
N ILE A 1 3.90 1.52 -9.34
CA ILE A 1 2.55 0.98 -9.22
C ILE A 1 1.63 1.94 -8.49
N THR A 2 0.37 1.98 -8.88
CA THR A 2 -0.66 2.80 -8.24
C THR A 2 -1.86 1.94 -7.90
N ILE A 3 -2.26 1.99 -6.63
CA ILE A 3 -3.49 1.36 -6.17
C ILE A 3 -4.57 2.45 -6.14
N CYS A 4 -5.68 2.20 -6.81
CA CYS A 4 -6.77 3.15 -6.92
C CYS A 4 -8.03 2.63 -6.22
N ALA A 5 -8.69 3.50 -5.48
CA ALA A 5 -9.99 3.24 -4.88
C ALA A 5 -10.98 4.31 -5.32
N LYS A 6 -12.03 3.90 -5.99
CA LYS A 6 -13.14 4.80 -6.34
C LYS A 6 -14.04 5.00 -5.12
N TYR A 7 -14.47 6.21 -4.89
CA TYR A 7 -15.38 6.53 -3.82
C TYR A 7 -16.59 7.32 -4.29
N LYS A 8 -17.67 7.20 -3.52
CA LYS A 8 -18.86 8.01 -3.67
C LYS A 8 -19.31 8.49 -2.30
N VAL A 9 -19.62 9.76 -2.17
CA VAL A 9 -20.06 10.36 -0.92
C VAL A 9 -21.58 10.46 -0.91
N PHE A 10 -22.23 9.80 0.04
CA PHE A 10 -23.69 9.82 0.19
C PHE A 10 -24.13 10.87 1.19
N ASN A 11 -23.30 11.20 2.19
CA ASN A 11 -23.59 12.21 3.20
C ASN A 11 -22.40 13.15 3.39
N LYS A 12 -22.45 14.29 2.75
CA LYS A 12 -21.36 15.27 2.74
C LYS A 12 -21.07 15.93 4.09
N ASN A 13 -22.04 15.92 4.99
CA ASN A 13 -21.90 16.63 6.26
C ASN A 13 -21.09 15.85 7.29
N SER A 14 -20.81 14.58 7.07
CA SER A 14 -20.13 13.71 8.03
C SER A 14 -18.66 13.44 7.72
N ILE A 15 -18.17 13.86 6.54
CA ILE A 15 -16.82 13.51 6.09
C ILE A 15 -16.08 14.76 5.64
N ILE A 16 -15.21 15.27 6.50
CA ILE A 16 -14.36 16.44 6.19
C ILE A 16 -12.95 16.00 5.90
N ALA A 17 -12.41 15.06 6.66
CA ALA A 17 -11.07 14.53 6.47
C ALA A 17 -11.09 13.01 6.50
N LEU A 18 -10.25 12.38 5.68
CA LEU A 18 -10.15 10.93 5.61
C LEU A 18 -8.84 10.42 6.17
N LYS A 19 -8.95 9.34 6.91
CA LYS A 19 -7.83 8.47 7.26
C LYS A 19 -8.01 7.18 6.49
N THR A 20 -7.14 6.93 5.50
CA THR A 20 -7.24 5.77 4.63
C THR A 20 -6.01 4.90 4.79
N ALA A 21 -6.22 3.60 4.88
CA ALA A 21 -5.14 2.62 4.90
C ALA A 21 -5.44 1.48 3.93
N PHE A 22 -4.41 1.11 3.17
CA PHE A 22 -4.41 -0.10 2.34
C PHE A 22 -3.48 -1.10 3.02
N ALA A 23 -4.04 -2.16 3.57
CA ALA A 23 -3.29 -3.21 4.25
C ALA A 23 -2.93 -4.30 3.25
N LEU A 24 -1.64 -4.51 3.02
CA LEU A 24 -1.14 -5.57 2.15
C LEU A 24 -0.93 -6.86 2.93
N ASN A 25 -1.43 -7.96 2.39
CA ASN A 25 -1.29 -9.29 2.98
C ASN A 25 -0.73 -10.26 1.95
N SER A 26 0.10 -11.20 2.41
CA SER A 26 0.53 -12.33 1.58
C SER A 26 -0.61 -13.31 1.38
N ILE A 27 -0.43 -14.25 0.45
CA ILE A 27 -1.43 -15.31 0.20
C ILE A 27 -1.64 -16.21 1.43
N GLN A 28 -0.65 -16.26 2.34
CA GLN A 28 -0.77 -17.00 3.61
C GLN A 28 -1.36 -16.13 4.74
N ASN A 29 -1.97 -14.99 4.42
CA ASN A 29 -2.50 -14.02 5.37
C ASN A 29 -1.47 -13.41 6.33
N ILE A 30 -0.23 -13.34 5.92
CA ILE A 30 0.77 -12.58 6.67
C ILE A 30 0.60 -11.10 6.31
N GLN A 31 0.42 -10.27 7.32
CA GLN A 31 0.34 -8.82 7.13
C GLN A 31 1.72 -8.28 6.74
N VAL A 32 1.81 -7.72 5.54
CA VAL A 32 3.07 -7.25 4.97
C VAL A 32 3.30 -5.78 5.29
N SER A 33 2.29 -4.95 5.08
CA SER A 33 2.43 -3.50 5.24
C SER A 33 1.08 -2.82 5.33
N ASP A 34 1.06 -1.67 6.01
CA ASP A 34 -0.03 -0.71 5.98
C ASP A 34 0.41 0.54 5.22
N LEU A 35 -0.29 0.86 4.15
CA LEU A 35 -0.07 2.08 3.39
C LEU A 35 -1.13 3.09 3.85
N SER A 36 -0.72 4.04 4.70
CA SER A 36 -1.64 4.99 5.31
C SER A 36 -1.28 6.43 4.94
N ASN A 37 -2.28 7.21 4.57
CA ASN A 37 -2.07 8.64 4.30
C ASN A 37 -1.66 9.41 5.55
N ILE A 38 -2.00 8.93 6.73
CA ILE A 38 -1.64 9.59 7.99
C ILE A 38 -0.15 9.43 8.28
N THR A 39 0.39 8.22 8.15
CA THR A 39 1.81 7.97 8.41
C THR A 39 2.73 8.68 7.42
N THR A 40 2.28 8.93 6.21
CA THR A 40 3.03 9.68 5.21
C THR A 40 2.82 11.19 5.28
N GLY A 41 1.90 11.66 6.14
CA GLY A 41 1.60 13.07 6.27
C GLY A 41 0.77 13.66 5.13
N ASN A 42 0.11 12.83 4.33
CA ASN A 42 -0.73 13.29 3.24
C ASN A 42 -2.16 13.50 3.73
N GLU A 43 -2.53 14.74 3.94
CA GLU A 43 -3.90 15.07 4.28
C GLU A 43 -4.83 14.85 3.08
N MET A 44 -5.94 14.20 3.32
CA MET A 44 -6.99 14.00 2.33
C MET A 44 -8.29 14.55 2.87
N ASN A 45 -8.67 15.74 2.40
CA ASN A 45 -9.92 16.37 2.75
C ASN A 45 -10.94 16.09 1.65
N LEU A 46 -12.00 15.44 2.02
CA LEU A 46 -13.14 15.27 1.13
C LEU A 46 -14.06 16.46 1.17
N PRO A 47 -14.74 16.47 0.17
CA PRO A 47 -14.54 16.65 -1.20
C PRO A 47 -15.32 17.76 -1.63
N LEU A 48 -14.81 18.14 -2.44
CA LEU A 48 -15.28 18.99 -3.38
C LEU A 48 -16.19 18.35 -4.43
N THR A 49 -16.19 17.05 -4.55
CA THR A 49 -17.01 16.28 -5.49
C THR A 49 -17.66 15.08 -4.82
N ASP A 50 -18.82 14.66 -5.36
CA ASP A 50 -19.57 13.50 -4.84
C ASP A 50 -18.86 12.18 -5.11
N GLU A 51 -18.03 12.14 -6.14
CA GLU A 51 -17.31 10.96 -6.58
C GLU A 51 -15.87 11.31 -6.88
N GLY A 52 -14.98 10.36 -6.68
CA GLY A 52 -13.59 10.54 -6.99
C GLY A 52 -12.79 9.26 -6.89
N ILE A 53 -11.48 9.42 -6.96
CA ILE A 53 -10.53 8.32 -6.89
C ILE A 53 -9.45 8.66 -5.88
N ILE A 54 -9.27 7.78 -4.90
CA ILE A 54 -8.12 7.84 -3.99
C ILE A 54 -7.01 7.03 -4.64
N ARG A 55 -5.82 7.64 -4.75
CA ARG A 55 -4.65 6.99 -5.36
C ARG A 55 -3.54 6.86 -4.35
N CYS A 56 -2.99 5.66 -4.24
CA CYS A 56 -1.78 5.38 -3.49
C CYS A 56 -0.69 4.99 -4.47
N VAL A 57 0.35 5.80 -4.57
CA VAL A 57 1.45 5.58 -5.52
C VAL A 57 2.64 5.00 -4.80
N ILE A 58 3.11 3.85 -5.27
CA ILE A 58 4.31 3.17 -4.77
C ILE A 58 5.36 3.24 -5.87
N LYS A 59 6.43 3.97 -5.65
CA LYS A 59 7.47 4.16 -6.68
C LYS A 59 8.22 2.88 -7.00
N LYS A 60 8.56 2.11 -5.97
CA LYS A 60 9.27 0.85 -6.13
C LYS A 60 8.74 -0.14 -5.11
N LEU A 61 8.16 -1.21 -5.61
CA LEU A 61 7.52 -2.21 -4.76
C LEU A 61 8.58 -3.13 -4.14
N PRO A 62 8.81 -3.08 -2.82
CA PRO A 62 9.86 -3.86 -2.18
C PRO A 62 9.40 -5.28 -1.81
N LEU A 63 8.68 -5.92 -2.71
CA LEU A 63 8.10 -7.24 -2.50
C LEU A 63 8.72 -8.27 -3.43
N ASN A 64 8.96 -9.46 -2.90
CA ASN A 64 9.39 -10.61 -3.67
C ASN A 64 8.25 -11.14 -4.54
N VAL A 65 8.59 -11.95 -5.52
CA VAL A 65 7.60 -12.65 -6.37
C VAL A 65 6.57 -13.35 -5.49
N GLY A 66 5.33 -13.15 -5.80
CA GLY A 66 4.24 -13.74 -5.05
C GLY A 66 2.90 -13.08 -5.33
N ILE A 67 1.89 -13.60 -4.67
CA ILE A 67 0.52 -13.10 -4.74
C ILE A 67 0.19 -12.41 -3.42
N TYR A 68 -0.32 -11.19 -3.54
CA TYR A 68 -0.71 -10.37 -2.39
C TYR A 68 -2.14 -9.89 -2.58
N THR A 69 -2.83 -9.71 -1.48
CA THR A 69 -4.13 -9.06 -1.47
C THR A 69 -4.06 -7.80 -0.63
N TYR A 70 -5.00 -6.90 -0.80
CA TYR A 70 -5.07 -5.73 0.05
C TYR A 70 -6.49 -5.48 0.52
N ASN A 71 -6.57 -5.00 1.77
CA ASN A 71 -7.80 -4.50 2.38
C ASN A 71 -7.78 -2.98 2.31
N ILE A 72 -8.95 -2.38 2.25
CA ILE A 72 -9.09 -0.93 2.30
C ILE A 72 -9.90 -0.57 3.53
N MET A 73 -9.38 0.36 4.34
CA MET A 73 -10.08 0.91 5.48
C MET A 73 -10.15 2.42 5.34
N VAL A 74 -11.32 2.98 5.59
CA VAL A 74 -11.53 4.43 5.60
C VAL A 74 -12.14 4.82 6.93
N ARG A 75 -11.53 5.80 7.59
CA ARG A 75 -12.00 6.37 8.85
C ARG A 75 -12.20 7.87 8.71
N ASN A 76 -13.05 8.43 9.56
CA ASN A 76 -13.18 9.87 9.69
C ASN A 76 -12.14 10.43 10.68
N ILE A 77 -12.18 11.74 10.92
CA ILE A 77 -11.26 12.42 11.83
C ILE A 77 -11.36 11.91 13.27
N ASN A 78 -12.51 11.36 13.67
CA ASN A 78 -12.74 10.82 15.00
C ASN A 78 -12.37 9.32 15.10
N ASP A 79 -11.71 8.77 14.09
CA ASP A 79 -11.33 7.36 13.98
C ASP A 79 -12.51 6.38 13.87
N ASP A 80 -13.70 6.88 13.57
CA ASP A 80 -14.83 6.01 13.26
C ASP A 80 -14.60 5.36 11.89
N ILE A 81 -14.83 4.05 11.81
CA ILE A 81 -14.74 3.34 10.54
C ILE A 81 -15.94 3.72 9.67
N ILE A 82 -15.67 4.34 8.53
CA ILE A 82 -16.67 4.71 7.55
C ILE A 82 -16.92 3.57 6.58
N ASP A 83 -15.85 2.91 6.15
CA ASP A 83 -15.92 1.78 5.23
C ASP A 83 -14.74 0.85 5.44
N TYR A 84 -14.95 -0.43 5.21
CA TYR A 84 -13.93 -1.46 5.32
C TYR A 84 -14.18 -2.56 4.29
N LEU A 85 -13.22 -2.75 3.40
CA LEU A 85 -13.27 -3.76 2.36
C LEU A 85 -12.15 -4.75 2.55
N THR A 86 -12.49 -6.01 2.82
CA THR A 86 -11.52 -7.10 2.87
C THR A 86 -11.28 -7.64 1.46
N GLU A 87 -10.03 -8.01 1.17
CA GLU A 87 -9.65 -8.55 -0.14
C GLU A 87 -10.20 -7.67 -1.29
N ALA A 88 -10.00 -6.36 -1.15
CA ALA A 88 -10.50 -5.39 -2.12
C ALA A 88 -9.80 -5.50 -3.48
N GLY A 89 -8.59 -6.04 -3.49
CA GLY A 89 -7.85 -6.26 -4.72
C GLY A 89 -6.69 -7.22 -4.53
N ARG A 90 -6.10 -7.59 -5.65
CA ARG A 90 -5.00 -8.53 -5.74
C ARG A 90 -3.82 -7.91 -6.46
N LEU A 91 -2.62 -8.19 -5.98
CA LEU A 91 -1.38 -7.74 -6.57
C LEU A 91 -0.49 -8.96 -6.83
N ASP A 92 -0.19 -9.20 -8.09
CA ASP A 92 0.69 -10.28 -8.50
C ASP A 92 2.07 -9.70 -8.83
N VAL A 93 3.09 -10.07 -8.06
CA VAL A 93 4.47 -9.70 -8.32
C VAL A 93 5.12 -10.85 -9.09
N ILE A 94 5.38 -10.64 -10.37
CA ILE A 94 5.84 -11.69 -11.28
C ILE A 94 7.32 -11.58 -11.65
N GLU A 95 7.95 -10.44 -11.40
CA GLU A 95 9.37 -10.23 -11.68
C GLU A 95 10.10 -9.86 -10.40
N GLY A 96 11.22 -10.56 -10.13
CA GLY A 96 11.97 -10.42 -8.89
C GLY A 96 13.27 -9.66 -9.00
N ASP A 97 13.48 -8.84 -10.02
CA ASP A 97 14.75 -8.12 -10.21
C ASP A 97 14.72 -6.75 -9.49
N TYR A 98 14.51 -6.78 -8.20
CA TYR A 98 14.44 -5.57 -7.37
C TYR A 98 15.73 -4.76 -7.42
N PHE A 99 16.89 -5.43 -7.43
CA PHE A 99 18.20 -4.76 -7.40
C PHE A 99 18.74 -4.39 -8.78
N GLY A 100 18.07 -4.78 -9.85
CA GLY A 100 18.47 -4.46 -11.21
C GLY A 100 19.74 -5.17 -11.72
N THR A 101 20.14 -6.26 -11.07
CA THR A 101 21.36 -6.99 -11.41
C THR A 101 21.11 -8.18 -12.35
N GLY A 102 19.87 -8.49 -12.63
CA GLY A 102 19.46 -9.70 -13.34
C GLY A 102 19.51 -10.96 -12.48
N LYS A 103 19.89 -10.84 -11.22
CA LYS A 103 19.96 -11.97 -10.29
C LYS A 103 18.74 -11.95 -9.38
N ILE A 104 17.98 -13.02 -9.41
CA ILE A 104 16.70 -13.13 -8.73
C ILE A 104 16.90 -13.82 -7.38
N THR A 105 16.21 -13.33 -6.34
CA THR A 105 16.18 -13.97 -5.04
C THR A 105 15.35 -15.24 -5.12
N LEU A 106 15.95 -16.39 -4.81
CA LEU A 106 15.28 -17.69 -4.81
C LEU A 106 14.59 -18.02 -3.48
N SER A 107 14.75 -17.13 -2.51
CA SER A 107 14.15 -17.26 -1.18
C SER A 107 12.65 -16.97 -1.24
N ASP A 108 11.88 -17.56 -0.32
CA ASP A 108 10.46 -17.28 -0.12
C ASP A 108 10.19 -16.07 0.80
N ARG A 109 11.23 -15.31 1.11
CA ARG A 109 11.11 -14.11 1.94
C ARG A 109 10.34 -13.03 1.20
N ILE A 110 9.54 -12.24 1.94
CA ILE A 110 8.57 -11.33 1.36
C ILE A 110 9.21 -9.99 0.98
N ILE A 111 10.02 -9.42 1.87
CA ILE A 111 10.49 -8.04 1.76
C ILE A 111 11.87 -7.99 1.09
N MET A 112 12.00 -7.10 0.12
CA MET A 112 13.24 -6.76 -0.56
C MET A 112 13.77 -5.46 0.04
N MET A 113 14.94 -5.52 0.69
CA MET A 113 15.55 -4.36 1.33
C MET A 113 16.78 -3.91 0.55
N GLU A 114 16.81 -2.64 0.21
CA GLU A 114 17.98 -2.03 -0.41
C GLU A 114 19.16 -2.07 0.56
N HIS A 115 20.29 -2.60 0.13
CA HIS A 115 21.50 -2.73 0.94
C HIS A 115 22.74 -2.82 0.07
N LYS A 116 23.89 -2.59 0.68
CA LYS A 116 25.20 -2.67 0.02
C LYS A 116 26.17 -3.46 0.87
N TRP A 117 27.19 -4.03 0.21
CA TRP A 117 28.22 -4.81 0.85
C TRP A 117 29.59 -4.19 0.60
N ALA A 118 30.47 -4.24 1.59
CA ALA A 118 31.85 -3.84 1.48
C ALA A 118 32.72 -4.70 2.38
N ILE A 119 34.00 -4.85 2.00
CA ILE A 119 34.99 -5.54 2.83
C ILE A 119 35.93 -4.49 3.41
N SER A 120 36.13 -4.50 4.73
CA SER A 120 37.05 -3.56 5.38
C SER A 120 38.48 -3.82 4.93
N GLY A 121 39.23 -2.74 4.71
CA GLY A 121 40.57 -2.79 4.15
C GLY A 121 40.64 -2.47 2.68
N ASP A 122 39.51 -2.28 1.97
CA ASP A 122 39.40 -1.93 0.56
C ASP A 122 39.32 -0.41 0.32
N GLU A 123 39.90 0.35 1.17
CA GLU A 123 39.85 1.81 1.15
C GLU A 123 40.78 2.46 0.11
#